data_56fe1e0dc5fe94519b52ebbc40f0bac5
#
_entry.id   56fe1e0dc5fe94519b52ebbc40f0bac5
#
_cell.length_a   1.000
_cell.length_b   1.000
_cell.length_c   1.000
_cell.angle_alpha   90.00
_cell.angle_beta   90.00
_cell.angle_gamma   90.00
#
_symmetry.space_group_name_H-M   'P 1'
#
loop_
_entity.id
_entity.type
_entity.pdbx_description
1 polymer ?
#
loop_
_entity_poly.entity_id
_entity_poly.type
_entity_poly.pdbx_seq_one_letter_code
_entity_poly.pdbx_strand_id
1 'polypeptide(L)'
;MYKDKDFLYKKFITERQTVKSIAEECGVSKGTIETYLRKFSIKRGNVKNTIKNDSVDTTSPIFNYYAGLIATDGYMDKKVPRVSLRCKNLGCDKVFNNLKDYFSFTGGVRNYGESFDLTITSVLLREALVSIGVSPLGKVHNTFPKQFYNEDCARMYVRGLLDGDGSIKVNKLFRITLTNKNFLLALSMYLNNTIGTQTVVKPDRKYWKIEMSRKDSTIFLEWVYKGYEDFRFLDKYYRYLG
;
A
#
# COMPACT_ATOMS: atom_id res chain seq x y z
N MET A 1 32.60 12.37 -8.20
CA MET A 1 31.21 12.87 -8.01
C MET A 1 30.30 12.36 -9.12
N TYR A 2 30.16 13.00 -10.31
CA TYR A 2 29.17 12.60 -11.32
C TYR A 2 29.42 11.24 -12.02
N LYS A 3 30.61 10.64 -11.87
CA LYS A 3 30.92 9.29 -12.36
C LYS A 3 30.51 8.18 -11.37
N ASP A 4 30.04 8.56 -10.19
CA ASP A 4 29.55 7.68 -9.15
C ASP A 4 28.04 7.52 -9.30
N LYS A 5 27.58 6.27 -9.36
CA LYS A 5 26.16 5.93 -9.53
C LYS A 5 25.32 6.35 -8.31
N ASP A 6 25.84 6.11 -7.10
CA ASP A 6 25.12 6.38 -5.85
C ASP A 6 25.01 7.89 -5.61
N PHE A 7 26.06 8.66 -5.92
CA PHE A 7 26.01 10.10 -5.91
C PHE A 7 24.93 10.65 -6.86
N LEU A 8 24.92 10.22 -8.12
CA LEU A 8 23.92 10.67 -9.09
C LEU A 8 22.51 10.23 -8.71
N TYR A 9 22.36 9.00 -8.21
CA TYR A 9 21.07 8.51 -7.72
C TYR A 9 20.56 9.38 -6.57
N LYS A 10 21.39 9.63 -5.55
CA LYS A 10 21.08 10.50 -4.42
C LYS A 10 20.65 11.88 -4.89
N LYS A 11 21.49 12.58 -5.68
CA LYS A 11 21.22 13.94 -6.18
C LYS A 11 19.98 14.01 -7.07
N PHE A 12 19.88 13.10 -8.03
CA PHE A 12 18.84 13.18 -9.04
C PHE A 12 17.52 12.57 -8.59
N ILE A 13 17.52 11.45 -7.86
CA ILE A 13 16.30 10.74 -7.43
C ILE A 13 15.87 11.19 -6.03
N THR A 14 16.76 11.09 -5.04
CA THR A 14 16.42 11.35 -3.63
C THR A 14 16.27 12.85 -3.36
N GLU A 15 17.30 13.66 -3.69
CA GLU A 15 17.28 15.11 -3.48
C GLU A 15 16.52 15.88 -4.57
N ARG A 16 16.08 15.21 -5.63
CA ARG A 16 15.30 15.74 -6.76
C ARG A 16 15.92 16.98 -7.43
N GLN A 17 17.22 17.14 -7.35
CA GLN A 17 17.91 18.24 -8.02
C GLN A 17 17.73 18.17 -9.53
N THR A 18 17.64 19.32 -10.20
CA THR A 18 17.58 19.34 -11.67
C THR A 18 18.92 18.91 -12.27
N VAL A 19 18.91 18.38 -13.48
CA VAL A 19 20.15 18.03 -14.20
C VAL A 19 21.06 19.25 -14.32
N LYS A 20 20.50 20.46 -14.47
CA LYS A 20 21.24 21.73 -14.50
C LYS A 20 21.94 22.00 -13.17
N SER A 21 21.23 21.87 -12.05
CA SER A 21 21.80 22.08 -10.71
C SER A 21 22.93 21.10 -10.39
N ILE A 22 22.74 19.80 -10.75
CA ILE A 22 23.79 18.78 -10.57
C ILE A 22 25.01 19.08 -11.44
N ALA A 23 24.79 19.56 -12.68
CA ALA A 23 25.87 19.93 -13.59
C ALA A 23 26.68 21.10 -13.05
N GLU A 24 26.02 22.14 -12.50
CA GLU A 24 26.63 23.30 -11.85
C GLU A 24 27.42 22.86 -10.61
N GLU A 25 26.84 22.01 -9.75
CA GLU A 25 27.50 21.45 -8.55
C GLU A 25 28.76 20.64 -8.91
N CYS A 26 28.73 19.93 -10.03
CA CYS A 26 29.84 19.09 -10.49
C CYS A 26 30.83 19.81 -11.42
N GLY A 27 30.61 21.06 -11.80
CA GLY A 27 31.45 21.81 -12.73
C GLY A 27 31.49 21.22 -14.14
N VAL A 28 30.39 20.64 -14.63
CA VAL A 28 30.32 19.99 -15.94
C VAL A 28 29.11 20.44 -16.74
N SER A 29 29.06 20.06 -18.03
CA SER A 29 27.90 20.36 -18.86
C SER A 29 26.67 19.51 -18.47
N LYS A 30 25.48 20.05 -18.72
CA LYS A 30 24.21 19.31 -18.57
C LYS A 30 24.22 17.97 -19.34
N GLY A 31 24.74 17.98 -20.57
CA GLY A 31 24.87 16.76 -21.40
C GLY A 31 25.74 15.69 -20.77
N THR A 32 26.78 16.08 -20.04
CA THR A 32 27.63 15.16 -19.29
C THR A 32 26.81 14.42 -18.24
N ILE A 33 26.03 15.12 -17.42
CA ILE A 33 25.16 14.49 -16.41
C ILE A 33 24.12 13.60 -17.07
N GLU A 34 23.44 14.04 -18.13
CA GLU A 34 22.44 13.22 -18.86
C GLU A 34 23.04 11.93 -19.41
N THR A 35 24.30 11.96 -19.88
CA THR A 35 25.02 10.78 -20.36
C THR A 35 25.27 9.77 -19.24
N TYR A 36 25.70 10.21 -18.06
CA TYR A 36 25.91 9.33 -16.92
C TYR A 36 24.62 8.82 -16.30
N LEU A 37 23.57 9.63 -16.25
CA LEU A 37 22.23 9.16 -15.84
C LEU A 37 21.74 8.03 -16.76
N ARG A 38 21.92 8.16 -18.09
CA ARG A 38 21.60 7.08 -19.05
C ARG A 38 22.49 5.86 -18.87
N LYS A 39 23.81 6.06 -18.73
CA LYS A 39 24.78 4.98 -18.49
C LYS A 39 24.43 4.13 -17.27
N PHE A 40 23.98 4.76 -16.19
CA PHE A 40 23.59 4.09 -14.95
C PHE A 40 22.12 3.69 -14.91
N SER A 41 21.38 3.90 -16.01
CA SER A 41 19.94 3.64 -16.11
C SER A 41 19.11 4.38 -15.03
N ILE A 42 19.59 5.52 -14.53
CA ILE A 42 18.90 6.37 -13.57
C ILE A 42 17.89 7.23 -14.32
N LYS A 43 16.59 6.92 -14.13
CA LYS A 43 15.48 7.68 -14.75
C LYS A 43 14.57 8.19 -13.67
N ARG A 44 14.23 9.49 -13.70
CA ARG A 44 13.12 10.01 -12.92
C ARG A 44 11.82 9.41 -13.43
N GLY A 45 11.01 8.92 -12.52
CA GLY A 45 9.60 8.67 -12.82
C GLY A 45 8.90 9.97 -13.28
N ASN A 46 7.80 9.83 -13.99
CA ASN A 46 7.05 10.98 -14.49
C ASN A 46 6.63 11.85 -13.28
N VAL A 47 7.14 13.09 -13.22
CA VAL A 47 6.95 14.03 -12.09
C VAL A 47 5.47 14.24 -11.75
N LYS A 48 4.58 14.02 -12.73
CA LYS A 48 3.14 14.14 -12.56
C LYS A 48 2.49 13.08 -11.66
N ASN A 49 3.18 11.96 -11.38
CA ASN A 49 2.64 10.82 -10.63
C ASN A 49 3.54 10.39 -9.47
N THR A 50 4.15 11.32 -8.77
CA THR A 50 5.04 11.02 -7.64
C THR A 50 4.60 11.72 -6.36
N ILE A 51 5.15 11.30 -5.23
CA ILE A 51 4.97 11.98 -3.94
C ILE A 51 5.98 13.13 -3.82
N LYS A 52 5.60 14.21 -3.12
CA LYS A 52 6.48 15.36 -2.89
C LYS A 52 7.42 15.16 -1.71
N ASN A 53 7.02 14.32 -0.77
CA ASN A 53 7.76 14.10 0.47
C ASN A 53 9.06 13.32 0.21
N ASP A 54 10.10 13.67 0.93
CA ASP A 54 11.41 13.00 0.85
C ASP A 54 11.48 11.70 1.66
N SER A 55 10.43 11.41 2.44
CA SER A 55 10.29 10.18 3.23
C SER A 55 8.86 9.68 3.23
N VAL A 56 8.71 8.41 3.51
CA VAL A 56 7.41 7.75 3.75
C VAL A 56 7.40 7.27 5.20
N ASP A 57 6.47 7.80 5.98
CA ASP A 57 6.32 7.42 7.37
C ASP A 57 5.63 6.05 7.49
N THR A 58 6.41 5.00 7.71
CA THR A 58 5.92 3.62 7.91
C THR A 58 5.27 3.41 9.28
N THR A 59 5.44 4.35 10.22
CA THR A 59 4.81 4.33 11.55
C THR A 59 3.43 4.97 11.55
N SER A 60 3.00 5.55 10.42
CA SER A 60 1.67 6.13 10.26
C SER A 60 0.60 5.06 10.07
N PRO A 61 -0.52 5.13 10.80
CA PRO A 61 -1.68 4.28 10.55
C PRO A 61 -2.23 4.40 9.13
N ILE A 62 -2.19 5.60 8.50
CA ILE A 62 -2.67 5.82 7.13
C ILE A 62 -1.79 5.11 6.11
N PHE A 63 -0.45 5.14 6.27
CA PHE A 63 0.45 4.35 5.45
C PHE A 63 0.14 2.85 5.58
N ASN A 64 -0.08 2.36 6.79
CA ASN A 64 -0.40 0.95 7.03
C ASN A 64 -1.75 0.55 6.38
N TYR A 65 -2.77 1.42 6.41
CA TYR A 65 -4.01 1.19 5.66
C TYR A 65 -3.76 1.03 4.15
N TYR A 66 -3.00 1.96 3.57
CA TYR A 66 -2.62 1.88 2.15
C TYR A 66 -1.85 0.61 1.83
N ALA A 67 -0.94 0.20 2.69
CA ALA A 67 -0.18 -1.02 2.52
C ALA A 67 -1.06 -2.29 2.56
N GLY A 68 -2.06 -2.33 3.44
CA GLY A 68 -3.07 -3.39 3.46
C GLY A 68 -3.89 -3.46 2.17
N LEU A 69 -4.32 -2.31 1.63
CA LEU A 69 -4.99 -2.24 0.32
C LEU A 69 -4.09 -2.74 -0.81
N ILE A 70 -2.81 -2.34 -0.83
CA ILE A 70 -1.87 -2.80 -1.86
C ILE A 70 -1.58 -4.29 -1.73
N ALA A 71 -1.53 -4.84 -0.53
CA ALA A 71 -1.32 -6.26 -0.30
C ALA A 71 -2.44 -7.14 -0.88
N THR A 72 -3.66 -6.60 -1.01
CA THR A 72 -4.86 -7.28 -1.51
C THR A 72 -5.22 -6.86 -2.94
N ASP A 73 -5.59 -5.62 -3.18
CA ASP A 73 -6.07 -5.12 -4.47
C ASP A 73 -5.02 -4.40 -5.30
N GLY A 74 -3.87 -4.08 -4.68
CA GLY A 74 -2.83 -3.32 -5.34
C GLY A 74 -2.00 -4.13 -6.34
N TYR A 75 -1.28 -3.38 -7.15
CA TYR A 75 -0.26 -3.88 -8.06
C TYR A 75 1.03 -3.09 -7.88
N MET A 76 2.14 -3.77 -7.70
CA MET A 76 3.49 -3.19 -7.66
C MET A 76 4.28 -3.71 -8.85
N ASP A 77 4.81 -2.79 -9.67
CA ASP A 77 5.57 -3.16 -10.86
C ASP A 77 6.94 -3.73 -10.47
N LYS A 78 7.37 -4.79 -11.18
CA LYS A 78 8.66 -5.46 -10.90
C LYS A 78 9.87 -4.62 -11.30
N LYS A 79 9.76 -3.82 -12.36
CA LYS A 79 10.88 -3.12 -12.99
C LYS A 79 10.93 -1.63 -12.63
N VAL A 80 9.79 -1.00 -12.52
CA VAL A 80 9.68 0.44 -12.22
C VAL A 80 9.04 0.66 -10.85
N PRO A 81 9.38 1.72 -10.11
CA PRO A 81 8.84 1.97 -8.79
C PRO A 81 7.41 2.50 -8.85
N ARG A 82 6.53 1.80 -9.56
CA ARG A 82 5.12 2.13 -9.74
C ARG A 82 4.26 1.22 -8.88
N VAL A 83 3.39 1.85 -8.11
CA VAL A 83 2.36 1.21 -7.28
C VAL A 83 1.01 1.70 -7.73
N SER A 84 0.10 0.79 -8.03
CA SER A 84 -1.24 1.11 -8.53
C SER A 84 -2.30 0.42 -7.68
N LEU A 85 -3.41 1.13 -7.48
CA LEU A 85 -4.58 0.62 -6.80
C LEU A 85 -5.80 1.00 -7.64
N ARG A 86 -6.63 0.04 -7.99
CA ARG A 86 -7.89 0.25 -8.72
C ARG A 86 -9.04 -0.35 -7.95
N CYS A 87 -10.11 0.40 -7.79
CA CYS A 87 -11.26 -0.02 -7.02
C CYS A 87 -12.58 0.45 -7.65
N LYS A 88 -13.66 -0.34 -7.42
CA LYS A 88 -15.04 0.00 -7.79
C LYS A 88 -15.95 0.16 -6.56
N ASN A 89 -15.44 -0.07 -5.36
CA ASN A 89 -16.24 -0.05 -4.15
C ASN A 89 -16.73 1.36 -3.83
N LEU A 90 -17.92 1.45 -3.24
CA LEU A 90 -18.50 2.72 -2.83
C LEU A 90 -17.60 3.45 -1.82
N GLY A 91 -17.30 4.72 -2.09
CA GLY A 91 -16.44 5.56 -1.25
C GLY A 91 -14.93 5.40 -1.50
N CYS A 92 -14.51 4.54 -2.44
CA CYS A 92 -13.09 4.42 -2.76
C CYS A 92 -12.48 5.68 -3.38
N ASP A 93 -13.28 6.49 -4.07
CA ASP A 93 -12.89 7.80 -4.59
C ASP A 93 -12.49 8.76 -3.45
N LYS A 94 -13.27 8.83 -2.39
CA LYS A 94 -12.96 9.63 -1.19
C LYS A 94 -11.66 9.13 -0.55
N VAL A 95 -11.55 7.82 -0.32
CA VAL A 95 -10.35 7.20 0.25
C VAL A 95 -9.11 7.50 -0.60
N PHE A 96 -9.20 7.39 -1.93
CA PHE A 96 -8.06 7.66 -2.82
C PHE A 96 -7.65 9.12 -2.83
N ASN A 97 -8.60 10.06 -2.71
CA ASN A 97 -8.28 11.48 -2.56
C ASN A 97 -7.61 11.75 -1.20
N ASN A 98 -8.08 11.17 -0.11
CA ASN A 98 -7.45 11.29 1.21
C ASN A 98 -6.02 10.70 1.20
N LEU A 99 -5.79 9.56 0.55
CA LEU A 99 -4.45 8.99 0.36
C LEU A 99 -3.56 9.89 -0.50
N LYS A 100 -4.12 10.47 -1.59
CA LYS A 100 -3.41 11.46 -2.42
C LYS A 100 -2.92 12.64 -1.59
N ASP A 101 -3.78 13.18 -0.74
CA ASP A 101 -3.44 14.34 0.10
C ASP A 101 -2.42 13.96 1.17
N TYR A 102 -2.59 12.82 1.82
CA TYR A 102 -1.63 12.28 2.79
C TYR A 102 -0.23 12.11 2.21
N PHE A 103 -0.11 11.51 1.03
CA PHE A 103 1.19 11.34 0.36
C PHE A 103 1.68 12.61 -0.35
N SER A 104 0.95 13.72 -0.30
CA SER A 104 1.23 14.91 -1.11
C SER A 104 1.49 14.54 -2.58
N PHE A 105 0.65 13.66 -3.13
CA PHE A 105 0.81 13.08 -4.45
C PHE A 105 0.55 14.12 -5.54
N THR A 106 1.47 14.23 -6.49
CA THR A 106 1.42 15.26 -7.56
C THR A 106 0.49 14.92 -8.71
N GLY A 107 0.04 13.67 -8.79
CA GLY A 107 -0.93 13.22 -9.78
C GLY A 107 -2.37 13.37 -9.31
N GLY A 108 -3.29 12.82 -10.09
CA GLY A 108 -4.71 12.77 -9.77
C GLY A 108 -5.22 11.36 -9.58
N VAL A 109 -6.31 11.23 -8.86
CA VAL A 109 -7.16 10.04 -8.88
C VAL A 109 -7.88 10.03 -10.23
N ARG A 110 -7.72 8.94 -10.98
CA ARG A 110 -8.33 8.82 -12.31
C ARG A 110 -9.69 8.14 -12.16
N ASN A 111 -10.70 8.72 -12.79
CA ASN A 111 -12.04 8.16 -12.88
C ASN A 111 -12.23 7.47 -14.25
N TYR A 112 -12.62 6.20 -14.23
CA TYR A 112 -12.95 5.39 -15.43
C TYR A 112 -14.41 4.95 -15.41
N GLY A 113 -15.31 5.85 -15.02
CA GLY A 113 -16.75 5.58 -14.89
C GLY A 113 -17.05 4.84 -13.59
N GLU A 114 -17.09 3.51 -13.64
CA GLU A 114 -17.39 2.69 -12.46
C GLU A 114 -16.17 2.41 -11.55
N SER A 115 -14.96 2.79 -11.98
CA SER A 115 -13.73 2.50 -11.20
C SER A 115 -12.84 3.72 -11.05
N PHE A 116 -12.16 3.78 -9.93
CA PHE A 116 -11.15 4.78 -9.63
C PHE A 116 -9.76 4.13 -9.59
N ASP A 117 -8.75 4.86 -10.03
CA ASP A 117 -7.35 4.43 -10.08
C ASP A 117 -6.45 5.46 -9.40
N LEU A 118 -5.62 4.98 -8.50
CA LEU A 118 -4.54 5.76 -7.88
C LEU A 118 -3.21 5.09 -8.24
N THR A 119 -2.42 5.74 -9.09
CA THR A 119 -1.12 5.23 -9.51
C THR A 119 -0.01 6.18 -9.09
N ILE A 120 0.88 5.73 -8.23
CA ILE A 120 2.02 6.49 -7.67
C ILE A 120 3.32 5.87 -8.16
N THR A 121 4.25 6.71 -8.65
CA THR A 121 5.60 6.30 -9.05
C THR A 121 6.60 6.90 -8.07
N SER A 122 7.06 6.10 -7.10
CA SER A 122 8.00 6.52 -6.06
C SER A 122 8.84 5.34 -5.60
N VAL A 123 10.17 5.53 -5.60
CA VAL A 123 11.12 4.55 -5.05
C VAL A 123 10.88 4.40 -3.55
N LEU A 124 10.78 5.52 -2.82
CA LEU A 124 10.59 5.54 -1.37
C LEU A 124 9.32 4.79 -0.95
N LEU A 125 8.19 5.05 -1.65
CA LEU A 125 6.94 4.35 -1.36
C LEU A 125 7.04 2.84 -1.63
N ARG A 126 7.70 2.46 -2.73
CA ARG A 126 7.92 1.04 -3.05
C ARG A 126 8.78 0.35 -2.00
N GLU A 127 9.88 0.97 -1.59
CA GLU A 127 10.79 0.44 -0.56
C GLU A 127 10.08 0.33 0.80
N ALA A 128 9.31 1.35 1.18
CA ALA A 128 8.49 1.32 2.39
C ALA A 128 7.45 0.17 2.38
N LEU A 129 6.79 -0.07 1.23
CA LEU A 129 5.87 -1.20 1.10
C LEU A 129 6.59 -2.55 1.17
N VAL A 130 7.76 -2.66 0.55
CA VAL A 130 8.58 -3.89 0.62
C VAL A 130 9.03 -4.16 2.05
N SER A 131 9.43 -3.13 2.81
CA SER A 131 9.90 -3.29 4.20
C SER A 131 8.83 -3.87 5.14
N ILE A 132 7.55 -3.66 4.84
CA ILE A 132 6.43 -4.23 5.61
C ILE A 132 5.81 -5.47 4.97
N GLY A 133 6.49 -6.08 4.00
CA GLY A 133 6.13 -7.39 3.46
C GLY A 133 5.29 -7.41 2.18
N VAL A 134 5.05 -6.26 1.53
CA VAL A 134 4.38 -6.22 0.22
C VAL A 134 5.39 -6.51 -0.89
N SER A 135 5.17 -7.57 -1.66
CA SER A 135 6.13 -8.05 -2.66
C SER A 135 5.87 -7.54 -4.07
N PRO A 136 6.89 -7.02 -4.78
CA PRO A 136 6.77 -6.70 -6.18
C PRO A 136 6.69 -7.94 -7.08
N LEU A 137 6.90 -9.14 -6.53
CA LEU A 137 6.78 -10.41 -7.26
C LEU A 137 5.32 -10.91 -7.34
N GLY A 138 4.40 -10.21 -6.70
CA GLY A 138 2.97 -10.50 -6.69
C GLY A 138 2.45 -10.99 -5.34
N LYS A 139 1.14 -11.00 -5.19
CA LYS A 139 0.41 -11.23 -3.93
C LYS A 139 0.76 -12.56 -3.24
N VAL A 140 1.10 -13.61 -4.00
CA VAL A 140 1.50 -14.92 -3.44
C VAL A 140 2.81 -14.86 -2.65
N HIS A 141 3.62 -13.84 -2.89
CA HIS A 141 4.89 -13.60 -2.20
C HIS A 141 4.80 -12.56 -1.08
N ASN A 142 3.61 -11.98 -0.84
CA ASN A 142 3.42 -11.07 0.30
C ASN A 142 3.63 -11.82 1.61
N THR A 143 4.21 -11.13 2.59
CA THR A 143 4.28 -11.60 3.97
C THR A 143 3.47 -10.69 4.87
N PHE A 144 2.77 -11.25 5.84
CA PHE A 144 2.12 -10.45 6.87
C PHE A 144 3.21 -9.78 7.73
N PRO A 145 3.08 -8.47 8.08
CA PRO A 145 4.08 -7.78 8.88
C PRO A 145 4.38 -8.52 10.19
N LYS A 146 5.65 -8.69 10.50
CA LYS A 146 6.07 -9.35 11.76
C LYS A 146 5.77 -8.50 12.99
N GLN A 147 5.81 -7.18 12.81
CA GLN A 147 5.60 -6.20 13.86
C GLN A 147 4.96 -4.94 13.27
N PHE A 148 4.10 -4.31 14.05
CA PHE A 148 3.56 -2.99 13.78
C PHE A 148 4.10 -2.00 14.81
N TYR A 149 4.20 -0.73 14.44
CA TYR A 149 4.66 0.32 15.34
C TYR A 149 3.76 0.46 16.58
N ASN A 150 2.45 0.39 16.36
CA ASN A 150 1.42 0.41 17.42
C ASN A 150 0.16 -0.33 16.95
N GLU A 151 -0.83 -0.41 17.84
CA GLU A 151 -2.11 -1.07 17.55
C GLU A 151 -2.89 -0.38 16.43
N ASP A 152 -2.84 0.95 16.33
CA ASP A 152 -3.52 1.68 15.25
C ASP A 152 -2.95 1.34 13.87
N CYS A 153 -1.63 1.19 13.77
CA CYS A 153 -0.98 0.73 12.54
C CYS A 153 -1.45 -0.67 12.14
N ALA A 154 -1.51 -1.58 13.09
CA ALA A 154 -1.99 -2.94 12.85
C ALA A 154 -3.45 -2.97 12.42
N ARG A 155 -4.30 -2.26 13.14
CA ARG A 155 -5.73 -2.13 12.86
C ARG A 155 -5.98 -1.56 11.47
N MET A 156 -5.27 -0.50 11.11
CA MET A 156 -5.39 0.13 9.82
C MET A 156 -4.87 -0.75 8.68
N TYR A 157 -3.77 -1.48 8.89
CA TYR A 157 -3.31 -2.47 7.92
C TYR A 157 -4.37 -3.55 7.67
N VAL A 158 -4.95 -4.10 8.74
CA VAL A 158 -6.00 -5.12 8.65
C VAL A 158 -7.28 -4.56 8.03
N ARG A 159 -7.62 -3.28 8.28
CA ARG A 159 -8.72 -2.60 7.58
C ARG A 159 -8.46 -2.50 6.08
N GLY A 160 -7.24 -2.18 5.67
CA GLY A 160 -6.86 -2.20 4.26
C GLY A 160 -7.04 -3.59 3.62
N LEU A 161 -6.70 -4.67 4.34
CA LEU A 161 -6.97 -6.04 3.88
C LEU A 161 -8.47 -6.32 3.76
N LEU A 162 -9.28 -5.87 4.74
CA LEU A 162 -10.74 -6.00 4.72
C LEU A 162 -11.33 -5.25 3.53
N ASP A 163 -10.92 -4.01 3.32
CA ASP A 163 -11.44 -3.16 2.25
C ASP A 163 -11.05 -3.69 0.86
N GLY A 164 -9.88 -4.31 0.70
CA GLY A 164 -9.51 -5.01 -0.51
C GLY A 164 -10.27 -6.35 -0.65
N ASP A 165 -9.68 -7.43 -0.22
CA ASP A 165 -10.16 -8.82 -0.45
C ASP A 165 -11.14 -9.34 0.63
N GLY A 166 -11.43 -8.56 1.68
CA GLY A 166 -12.39 -8.96 2.72
C GLY A 166 -13.83 -8.87 2.26
N SER A 167 -14.69 -9.66 2.88
CA SER A 167 -16.13 -9.68 2.63
C SER A 167 -16.90 -9.73 3.94
N ILE A 168 -17.93 -8.88 4.06
CA ILE A 168 -18.91 -8.90 5.15
C ILE A 168 -20.24 -9.39 4.56
N LYS A 169 -20.71 -10.53 5.03
CA LYS A 169 -22.00 -11.10 4.61
C LYS A 169 -23.17 -10.35 5.23
N VAL A 170 -24.37 -10.51 4.70
CA VAL A 170 -25.62 -9.91 5.21
C VAL A 170 -25.84 -10.20 6.70
N ASN A 171 -25.45 -11.38 7.17
CA ASN A 171 -25.50 -11.77 8.59
C ASN A 171 -24.31 -11.29 9.42
N LYS A 172 -23.56 -10.32 8.92
CA LYS A 172 -22.36 -9.70 9.54
C LYS A 172 -21.18 -10.67 9.76
N LEU A 173 -21.15 -11.81 9.05
CA LEU A 173 -20.01 -12.70 9.12
C LEU A 173 -18.86 -12.17 8.25
N PHE A 174 -17.69 -12.03 8.86
CA PHE A 174 -16.47 -11.67 8.12
C PHE A 174 -15.83 -12.88 7.48
N ARG A 175 -15.35 -12.68 6.26
CA ARG A 175 -14.56 -13.65 5.51
C ARG A 175 -13.48 -12.92 4.71
N ILE A 176 -12.28 -13.50 4.66
CA ILE A 176 -11.23 -13.11 3.71
C ILE A 176 -10.69 -14.36 3.00
N THR A 177 -10.46 -14.27 1.69
CA THR A 177 -9.97 -15.38 0.87
C THR A 177 -8.77 -14.93 0.06
N LEU A 178 -7.62 -15.58 0.23
CA LEU A 178 -6.37 -15.27 -0.45
C LEU A 178 -5.72 -16.54 -1.02
N THR A 179 -4.83 -16.36 -2.01
CA THR A 179 -4.00 -17.45 -2.54
C THR A 179 -2.86 -17.83 -1.59
N ASN A 180 -2.37 -16.90 -0.78
CA ASN A 180 -1.22 -17.06 0.09
C ASN A 180 -1.65 -17.61 1.47
N LYS A 181 -1.44 -18.91 1.68
CA LYS A 181 -1.75 -19.61 2.94
C LYS A 181 -0.97 -19.03 4.12
N ASN A 182 0.34 -18.82 3.94
CA ASN A 182 1.21 -18.41 5.04
C ASN A 182 0.86 -17.00 5.52
N PHE A 183 0.46 -16.11 4.60
CA PHE A 183 -0.06 -14.79 4.96
C PHE A 183 -1.31 -14.89 5.83
N LEU A 184 -2.28 -15.73 5.44
CA LEU A 184 -3.51 -15.94 6.22
C LEU A 184 -3.23 -16.60 7.58
N LEU A 185 -2.28 -17.55 7.68
CA LEU A 185 -1.89 -18.14 8.95
C LEU A 185 -1.33 -17.10 9.90
N ALA A 186 -0.44 -16.22 9.42
CA ALA A 186 0.11 -15.12 10.23
C ALA A 186 -0.96 -14.11 10.65
N LEU A 187 -1.88 -13.73 9.75
CA LEU A 187 -3.04 -12.89 10.07
C LEU A 187 -3.93 -13.54 11.14
N SER A 188 -4.25 -14.83 10.99
CA SER A 188 -5.06 -15.58 11.94
C SER A 188 -4.41 -15.60 13.33
N MET A 189 -3.12 -15.92 13.41
CA MET A 189 -2.37 -15.89 14.68
C MET A 189 -2.38 -14.49 15.30
N TYR A 190 -2.17 -13.46 14.50
CA TYR A 190 -2.18 -12.08 14.98
C TYR A 190 -3.55 -11.72 15.59
N LEU A 191 -4.65 -11.98 14.88
CA LEU A 191 -6.00 -11.67 15.37
C LEU A 191 -6.35 -12.46 16.63
N ASN A 192 -6.02 -13.75 16.69
CA ASN A 192 -6.27 -14.59 17.86
C ASN A 192 -5.54 -14.07 19.09
N ASN A 193 -4.29 -13.64 18.93
CA ASN A 193 -3.46 -13.14 20.05
C ASN A 193 -3.81 -11.71 20.47
N THR A 194 -4.25 -10.85 19.52
CA THR A 194 -4.44 -9.42 19.77
C THR A 194 -5.85 -9.09 20.24
N ILE A 195 -6.87 -9.70 19.63
CA ILE A 195 -8.28 -9.40 19.90
C ILE A 195 -9.08 -10.61 20.41
N GLY A 196 -8.41 -11.72 20.68
CA GLY A 196 -9.02 -12.90 21.30
C GLY A 196 -10.00 -13.68 20.42
N THR A 197 -9.91 -13.55 19.07
CA THR A 197 -10.71 -14.36 18.15
C THR A 197 -10.20 -15.80 18.10
N GLN A 198 -11.02 -16.71 17.57
CA GLN A 198 -10.65 -18.13 17.37
C GLN A 198 -10.69 -18.50 15.89
N THR A 199 -9.94 -17.72 15.11
CA THR A 199 -9.89 -17.91 13.66
C THR A 199 -8.99 -19.06 13.26
N VAL A 200 -9.39 -19.79 12.22
CA VAL A 200 -8.59 -20.85 11.61
C VAL A 200 -8.56 -20.68 10.09
N VAL A 201 -7.44 -21.02 9.48
CA VAL A 201 -7.28 -20.99 8.02
C VAL A 201 -7.76 -22.32 7.44
N LYS A 202 -8.71 -22.25 6.52
CA LYS A 202 -9.30 -23.43 5.83
C LYS A 202 -9.08 -23.36 4.33
N PRO A 203 -8.96 -24.50 3.64
CA PRO A 203 -8.94 -24.50 2.17
C PRO A 203 -10.29 -24.06 1.60
N ASP A 204 -10.26 -23.38 0.45
CA ASP A 204 -11.42 -22.96 -0.32
C ASP A 204 -11.14 -23.08 -1.81
N ARG A 205 -11.38 -24.23 -2.40
CA ARG A 205 -10.99 -24.60 -3.78
C ARG A 205 -9.47 -24.43 -3.98
N LYS A 206 -9.06 -23.50 -4.86
CA LYS A 206 -7.64 -23.17 -5.11
C LYS A 206 -7.09 -22.07 -4.19
N TYR A 207 -7.89 -21.60 -3.24
CA TYR A 207 -7.56 -20.51 -2.31
C TYR A 207 -7.55 -21.02 -0.87
N TRP A 208 -7.21 -20.11 0.03
CA TRP A 208 -7.31 -20.29 1.48
C TRP A 208 -8.20 -19.19 2.05
N LYS A 209 -8.95 -19.50 3.10
CA LYS A 209 -9.84 -18.53 3.73
C LYS A 209 -9.75 -18.54 5.25
N ILE A 210 -10.00 -17.37 5.83
CA ILE A 210 -10.50 -17.19 7.19
C ILE A 210 -11.98 -16.87 7.06
N GLU A 211 -12.83 -17.58 7.78
CA GLU A 211 -14.26 -17.30 7.94
C GLU A 211 -14.56 -17.32 9.43
N MET A 212 -14.97 -16.19 9.97
CA MET A 212 -15.18 -16.02 11.40
C MET A 212 -16.56 -16.49 11.83
N SER A 213 -16.67 -16.96 13.07
CA SER A 213 -17.97 -17.14 13.74
C SER A 213 -18.68 -15.79 13.89
N ARG A 214 -19.96 -15.79 14.25
CA ARG A 214 -20.70 -14.55 14.51
C ARG A 214 -20.05 -13.75 15.65
N LYS A 215 -19.67 -14.42 16.74
CA LYS A 215 -18.98 -13.81 17.90
C LYS A 215 -17.65 -13.16 17.47
N ASP A 216 -16.80 -13.91 16.79
CA ASP A 216 -15.49 -13.40 16.36
C ASP A 216 -15.62 -12.28 15.33
N SER A 217 -16.62 -12.36 14.43
CA SER A 217 -16.91 -11.28 13.47
C SER A 217 -17.30 -9.99 14.16
N THR A 218 -18.12 -10.05 15.22
CA THR A 218 -18.49 -8.86 16.00
C THR A 218 -17.25 -8.22 16.63
N ILE A 219 -16.46 -8.99 17.38
CA ILE A 219 -15.21 -8.52 18.00
C ILE A 219 -14.28 -7.89 16.94
N PHE A 220 -14.10 -8.58 15.82
CA PHE A 220 -13.23 -8.12 14.73
C PHE A 220 -13.73 -6.82 14.09
N LEU A 221 -15.03 -6.73 13.76
CA LEU A 221 -15.59 -5.56 13.08
C LEU A 221 -15.61 -4.32 13.97
N GLU A 222 -15.90 -4.46 15.27
CA GLU A 222 -15.79 -3.40 16.25
C GLU A 222 -14.34 -2.90 16.37
N TRP A 223 -13.38 -3.81 16.45
CA TRP A 223 -11.98 -3.46 16.52
C TRP A 223 -11.48 -2.79 15.24
N VAL A 224 -11.74 -3.38 14.06
CA VAL A 224 -11.18 -2.91 12.80
C VAL A 224 -11.74 -1.57 12.35
N TYR A 225 -12.99 -1.23 12.70
CA TYR A 225 -13.61 0.05 12.34
C TYR A 225 -13.45 1.17 13.37
N LYS A 226 -12.71 0.96 14.45
CA LYS A 226 -12.44 1.98 15.45
C LYS A 226 -11.55 3.11 14.89
N GLY A 227 -12.03 4.35 14.91
CA GLY A 227 -11.32 5.55 14.44
C GLY A 227 -11.07 5.60 12.91
N TYR A 228 -10.40 6.65 12.47
CA TYR A 228 -9.99 6.86 11.06
C TYR A 228 -11.13 6.71 10.05
N GLU A 229 -12.25 7.43 10.27
CA GLU A 229 -13.49 7.27 9.52
C GLU A 229 -13.39 7.59 8.03
N ASP A 230 -12.44 8.43 7.65
CA ASP A 230 -12.18 8.82 6.27
C ASP A 230 -11.42 7.76 5.44
N PHE A 231 -10.97 6.68 6.10
CA PHE A 231 -10.22 5.59 5.48
C PHE A 231 -10.97 4.26 5.63
N ARG A 232 -12.10 4.13 4.91
CA ARG A 232 -12.90 2.91 4.82
C ARG A 232 -13.77 2.92 3.55
N PHE A 233 -14.00 1.76 2.96
CA PHE A 233 -14.95 1.63 1.87
C PHE A 233 -16.37 1.52 2.42
N LEU A 234 -17.26 2.38 1.92
CA LEU A 234 -18.61 2.56 2.49
C LEU A 234 -19.51 1.33 2.31
N ASP A 235 -19.37 0.58 1.21
CA ASP A 235 -20.16 -0.62 0.97
C ASP A 235 -19.95 -1.69 2.04
N LYS A 236 -18.72 -1.89 2.49
CA LYS A 236 -18.38 -2.83 3.56
C LYS A 236 -18.77 -2.30 4.93
N TYR A 237 -18.55 -1.00 5.15
CA TYR A 237 -18.95 -0.36 6.41
C TYR A 237 -20.48 -0.37 6.62
N TYR A 238 -21.28 -0.11 5.58
CA TYR A 238 -22.72 -0.17 5.68
C TYR A 238 -23.23 -1.60 5.96
N ARG A 239 -22.57 -2.63 5.44
CA ARG A 239 -22.87 -4.03 5.79
C ARG A 239 -22.53 -4.37 7.24
N TYR A 240 -21.58 -3.67 7.85
CA TYR A 240 -21.30 -3.78 9.27
C TYR A 240 -22.41 -3.12 10.11
N LEU A 241 -22.89 -1.95 9.70
CA LEU A 241 -23.94 -1.21 10.45
C LEU A 241 -25.32 -1.87 10.34
N GLY A 242 -25.70 -2.29 9.13
CA GLY A 242 -27.06 -2.73 8.83
C GLY A 242 -27.32 -4.18 8.84
#